data_75b82ef8a437c2caf88d9741d462a76b
#
_entry.id   75b82ef8a437c2caf88d9741d462a76b
#
_cell.length_a   1.000
_cell.length_b   1.000
_cell.length_c   1.000
_cell.angle_alpha   90.00
_cell.angle_beta   90.00
_cell.angle_gamma   90.00
#
_symmetry.space_group_name_H-M   'P 1'
#
loop_
_entity.id
_entity.type
_entity.pdbx_description
1 polymer ?
#
loop_
_entity_poly.entity_id
_entity_poly.type
_entity_poly.pdbx_seq_one_letter_code
_entity_poly.pdbx_strand_id
1 'polypeptide(L)'
;MLVPSKAHANQQNDKAKHNLEDIKAVHAAREYVPTVFDNYSANVMVDGKAINLGLWDTAGQEDYDRLRPLSYPQTDVFCVCYSVERRASLDNIRHKWLPEIKHFCPDVPVVIVACKTDLNYTEGRKRDVIRSEEGRALANELKTAFAETSALTQHGLKECFDGAIRLGLGNVSSAKTKSIFSRKSKKKNEQTIFPPVMPPAGKAPWMEIESSTFADNWYKTLQNPKFHDVTFLVEGTRRLHAHRVVICSASKFFGKVLSSTLPCSNSQLQELNHIDSFSREDLNAGKVQGICSVYDTGSSYGLDTTIEISADIKAKTFVRVLEFLYTGLPNVPEDADETEIKELKRLAGIFQLHYLSTICDNILNEEDFLNPSIGSYINDETGAKMKELFMNQEVYSDVVFVVEGTQIYAQKVILSTRNEVMAAMFLGSFMESAQDKITTVNIPHASRENFMSLLDYIYTDHAPLEESEDLVGMMSLADENGLTRLVNLCELYISKEVDRACQNRIERSEIDVVGLLNTAHMLNARQLVTFCLHFIATNYNAFSKRQEFCELTEIDRKHVDEHRWPPLDYLQQVEEYEKQMSKRGEKCVLM
;
A
#
# COMPACT_ATOMS: atom_id res chain seq x y z
N MET A 1 9.48 8.53 -13.14
CA MET A 1 10.69 9.38 -13.18
C MET A 1 11.32 9.31 -11.81
N LEU A 2 12.59 9.00 -11.65
CA LEU A 2 13.26 8.81 -10.36
C LEU A 2 14.33 9.89 -10.20
N VAL A 3 14.35 10.55 -9.04
CA VAL A 3 15.24 11.71 -8.79
C VAL A 3 16.00 11.49 -7.48
N PRO A 4 17.33 11.36 -7.46
CA PRO A 4 18.10 11.29 -6.21
C PRO A 4 18.42 12.67 -5.64
N SER A 5 18.32 12.84 -4.32
CA SER A 5 18.67 14.05 -3.59
C SER A 5 19.99 13.94 -2.83
N LYS A 6 20.68 15.05 -2.61
CA LYS A 6 22.03 15.28 -2.09
C LYS A 6 22.67 14.21 -1.20
N ALA A 7 23.85 13.75 -1.63
CA ALA A 7 24.78 12.95 -0.82
C ALA A 7 25.41 13.77 0.33
N HIS A 8 25.05 13.47 1.58
CA HIS A 8 25.80 13.87 2.76
C HIS A 8 26.56 12.64 3.28
N ALA A 9 27.88 12.69 3.23
CA ALA A 9 28.74 11.67 3.82
C ALA A 9 28.70 11.77 5.34
N ASN A 10 27.96 10.90 6.01
CA ASN A 10 28.06 10.67 7.45
C ASN A 10 28.64 9.27 7.69
N GLN A 11 29.79 9.25 8.39
CA GLN A 11 30.37 8.03 8.93
C GLN A 11 29.50 7.58 10.11
N GLN A 12 28.76 6.47 9.94
CA GLN A 12 28.51 5.48 11.02
C GLN A 12 27.59 4.33 10.54
N ASN A 13 28.12 3.11 10.71
CA ASN A 13 27.49 1.84 11.08
C ASN A 13 26.91 0.86 10.05
N ASP A 14 27.47 -0.34 10.20
CA ASP A 14 27.33 -1.69 9.64
C ASP A 14 25.93 -2.37 9.71
N LYS A 15 24.84 -1.72 9.36
CA LYS A 15 23.51 -2.38 9.27
C LYS A 15 22.78 -2.22 7.92
N ALA A 16 23.45 -1.72 6.91
CA ALA A 16 22.81 -1.28 5.66
C ALA A 16 22.70 -2.35 4.53
N LYS A 17 22.90 -3.63 4.82
CA LYS A 17 22.84 -4.67 3.77
C LYS A 17 21.45 -5.18 3.40
N HIS A 18 20.41 -4.94 4.21
CA HIS A 18 19.07 -5.54 3.98
C HIS A 18 18.04 -4.66 3.24
N ASN A 19 18.22 -3.34 3.13
CA ASN A 19 17.13 -2.46 2.67
C ASN A 19 16.94 -2.30 1.16
N LEU A 20 17.84 -2.77 0.30
CA LEU A 20 17.67 -2.63 -1.16
C LEU A 20 16.77 -3.73 -1.76
N GLU A 21 16.64 -4.85 -1.08
CA GLU A 21 15.82 -5.99 -1.53
C GLU A 21 14.34 -5.79 -1.19
N ASP A 22 14.02 -5.16 -0.06
CA ASP A 22 12.66 -4.85 0.35
C ASP A 22 11.94 -3.86 -0.58
N ILE A 23 12.68 -2.90 -1.16
CA ILE A 23 12.15 -1.94 -2.14
C ILE A 23 11.76 -2.62 -3.47
N LYS A 24 12.39 -3.74 -3.80
CA LYS A 24 12.21 -4.45 -5.08
C LYS A 24 10.91 -5.26 -5.14
N ALA A 25 10.39 -5.75 -4.00
CA ALA A 25 9.26 -6.66 -3.94
C ALA A 25 7.88 -5.97 -4.06
N VAL A 26 7.77 -4.69 -3.72
CA VAL A 26 6.48 -3.98 -3.61
C VAL A 26 5.86 -3.63 -4.97
N HIS A 27 6.64 -3.57 -6.06
CA HIS A 27 6.15 -3.09 -7.35
C HIS A 27 5.75 -4.14 -8.40
N ALA A 28 5.93 -5.43 -8.14
CA ALA A 28 5.78 -6.45 -9.19
C ALA A 28 4.36 -7.02 -9.41
N ALA A 29 3.40 -6.79 -8.52
CA ALA A 29 2.14 -7.55 -8.52
C ALA A 29 0.84 -6.76 -8.25
N ARG A 30 0.80 -5.44 -8.38
CA ARG A 30 -0.44 -4.68 -8.19
C ARG A 30 -0.98 -4.14 -9.52
N GLU A 31 -2.30 -4.14 -9.69
CA GLU A 31 -2.96 -3.26 -10.65
C GLU A 31 -2.33 -1.88 -10.53
N TYR A 32 -1.93 -1.34 -11.67
CA TYR A 32 -1.21 -0.06 -11.74
C TYR A 32 -2.13 1.07 -11.22
N VAL A 33 -2.00 1.37 -9.95
CA VAL A 33 -2.49 2.63 -9.38
C VAL A 33 -1.39 3.66 -9.66
N PRO A 34 -1.67 4.72 -10.43
CA PRO A 34 -0.66 5.72 -10.74
C PRO A 34 -0.22 6.42 -9.47
N THR A 35 1.04 6.26 -9.12
CA THR A 35 1.69 6.98 -8.02
C THR A 35 1.82 8.45 -8.42
N VAL A 36 1.18 9.35 -7.70
CA VAL A 36 1.28 10.79 -7.95
C VAL A 36 2.68 11.30 -7.59
N PHE A 37 3.14 10.96 -6.41
CA PHE A 37 4.50 11.17 -5.90
C PHE A 37 4.81 10.12 -4.83
N ASP A 38 5.96 9.44 -4.98
CA ASP A 38 6.53 8.61 -3.91
C ASP A 38 7.99 9.02 -3.67
N ASN A 39 8.37 9.10 -2.40
CA ASN A 39 9.71 9.50 -2.01
C ASN A 39 10.31 8.40 -1.12
N TYR A 40 11.36 7.76 -1.61
CA TYR A 40 12.10 6.73 -0.88
C TYR A 40 13.49 7.22 -0.54
N SER A 41 13.98 6.95 0.66
CA SER A 41 15.36 7.21 1.02
C SER A 41 16.06 5.92 1.44
N ALA A 42 17.26 5.68 0.88
CA ALA A 42 18.06 4.51 1.20
C ALA A 42 19.54 4.90 1.35
N ASN A 43 20.23 4.26 2.30
CA ASN A 43 21.68 4.37 2.38
C ASN A 43 22.31 3.26 1.53
N VAL A 44 23.02 3.65 0.47
CA VAL A 44 23.66 2.71 -0.47
C VAL A 44 25.16 2.88 -0.49
N MET A 45 25.88 1.80 -0.78
CA MET A 45 27.33 1.83 -0.96
C MET A 45 27.65 1.82 -2.45
N VAL A 46 28.25 2.91 -2.95
CA VAL A 46 28.73 3.00 -4.33
C VAL A 46 30.21 3.39 -4.31
N ASP A 47 31.05 2.59 -4.97
CA ASP A 47 32.51 2.77 -5.04
C ASP A 47 33.17 2.94 -3.65
N GLY A 48 32.68 2.20 -2.65
CA GLY A 48 33.19 2.25 -1.27
C GLY A 48 32.77 3.47 -0.46
N LYS A 49 31.85 4.30 -0.97
CA LYS A 49 31.31 5.46 -0.28
C LYS A 49 29.87 5.21 0.13
N ALA A 50 29.53 5.51 1.37
CA ALA A 50 28.15 5.53 1.84
C ALA A 50 27.44 6.78 1.30
N ILE A 51 26.32 6.58 0.59
CA ILE A 51 25.55 7.64 -0.04
C ILE A 51 24.10 7.52 0.44
N ASN A 52 23.53 8.62 0.90
CA ASN A 52 22.11 8.70 1.15
C ASN A 52 21.41 9.01 -0.18
N LEU A 53 20.67 8.04 -0.72
CA LEU A 53 19.96 8.11 -1.97
C LEU A 53 18.50 8.47 -1.69
N GLY A 54 18.05 9.63 -2.13
CA GLY A 54 16.62 9.98 -2.17
C GLY A 54 16.07 9.68 -3.57
N LEU A 55 15.06 8.84 -3.64
CA LEU A 55 14.36 8.49 -4.87
C LEU A 55 12.99 9.18 -4.88
N TRP A 56 12.68 9.88 -5.96
CA TRP A 56 11.39 10.53 -6.18
C TRP A 56 10.72 9.88 -7.38
N ASP A 57 9.69 9.09 -7.13
CA ASP A 57 8.84 8.57 -8.20
C ASP A 57 7.78 9.61 -8.56
N THR A 58 7.67 9.94 -9.84
CA THR A 58 6.75 10.97 -10.33
C THR A 58 5.91 10.43 -11.48
N ALA A 59 4.60 10.69 -11.43
CA ALA A 59 3.67 10.27 -12.47
C ALA A 59 3.99 10.90 -13.82
N GLY A 60 3.88 10.10 -14.89
CA GLY A 60 4.03 10.55 -16.28
C GLY A 60 2.73 11.04 -16.92
N GLN A 61 1.61 11.06 -16.21
CA GLN A 61 0.30 11.45 -16.71
C GLN A 61 0.19 12.96 -16.89
N GLU A 62 -0.62 13.41 -17.84
CA GLU A 62 -0.76 14.82 -18.19
C GLU A 62 -1.41 15.65 -17.08
N ASP A 63 -2.24 15.04 -16.27
CA ASP A 63 -2.89 15.66 -15.12
C ASP A 63 -1.88 16.21 -14.10
N TYR A 64 -0.67 15.67 -14.08
CA TYR A 64 0.41 16.05 -13.15
C TYR A 64 1.50 16.93 -13.79
N ASP A 65 1.33 17.39 -15.02
CA ASP A 65 2.35 18.20 -15.73
C ASP A 65 2.71 19.50 -15.00
N ARG A 66 1.79 20.06 -14.21
CA ARG A 66 2.04 21.26 -13.40
C ARG A 66 2.67 20.97 -12.04
N LEU A 67 2.47 19.77 -11.51
CA LEU A 67 2.96 19.37 -10.18
C LEU A 67 4.33 18.69 -10.26
N ARG A 68 4.59 17.95 -11.33
CA ARG A 68 5.86 17.22 -11.53
C ARG A 68 7.09 18.12 -11.42
N PRO A 69 7.13 19.35 -12.02
CA PRO A 69 8.29 20.22 -11.90
C PRO A 69 8.58 20.69 -10.47
N LEU A 70 7.64 20.61 -9.54
CA LEU A 70 7.87 20.95 -8.13
C LEU A 70 8.85 19.99 -7.45
N SER A 71 9.01 18.76 -7.96
CA SER A 71 10.00 17.78 -7.50
C SER A 71 11.41 17.99 -8.07
N TYR A 72 11.57 18.84 -9.06
CA TYR A 72 12.84 19.02 -9.78
C TYR A 72 13.92 19.81 -9.04
N PRO A 73 13.61 20.79 -8.17
CA PRO A 73 14.62 21.53 -7.42
C PRO A 73 15.50 20.59 -6.59
N GLN A 74 16.83 20.81 -6.64
CA GLN A 74 17.85 20.02 -5.93
C GLN A 74 18.02 18.58 -6.42
N THR A 75 17.55 18.24 -7.61
CA THR A 75 17.82 16.97 -8.28
C THR A 75 19.28 16.91 -8.72
N ASP A 76 19.95 15.80 -8.42
CA ASP A 76 21.33 15.54 -8.86
C ASP A 76 21.39 14.78 -10.19
N VAL A 77 20.37 13.96 -10.51
CA VAL A 77 20.25 13.21 -11.77
C VAL A 77 18.80 12.84 -12.05
N PHE A 78 18.39 12.86 -13.32
CA PHE A 78 17.08 12.38 -13.77
C PHE A 78 17.16 11.00 -14.42
N CYS A 79 16.29 10.09 -14.02
CA CYS A 79 16.05 8.81 -14.71
C CYS A 79 14.73 8.91 -15.49
N VAL A 80 14.81 8.93 -16.81
CA VAL A 80 13.63 9.02 -17.69
C VAL A 80 13.33 7.64 -18.25
N CYS A 81 12.25 7.03 -17.75
CA CYS A 81 11.89 5.65 -18.04
C CYS A 81 10.94 5.53 -19.23
N TYR A 82 11.14 4.49 -20.06
CA TYR A 82 10.18 4.07 -21.06
C TYR A 82 9.98 2.54 -21.02
N SER A 83 8.81 2.07 -21.40
CA SER A 83 8.55 0.63 -21.53
C SER A 83 8.89 0.17 -22.93
N VAL A 84 9.64 -0.94 -23.05
CA VAL A 84 10.00 -1.52 -24.35
C VAL A 84 8.81 -1.99 -25.18
N GLU A 85 7.65 -2.19 -24.56
CA GLU A 85 6.40 -2.60 -25.23
C GLU A 85 5.55 -1.43 -25.75
N ARG A 86 5.91 -0.15 -25.42
CA ARG A 86 5.12 1.04 -25.76
C ARG A 86 5.93 2.07 -26.51
N ARG A 87 5.77 2.14 -27.84
CA ARG A 87 6.46 3.11 -28.71
C ARG A 87 6.26 4.55 -28.25
N ALA A 88 5.02 4.92 -27.91
CA ALA A 88 4.70 6.27 -27.44
C ALA A 88 5.52 6.68 -26.20
N SER A 89 5.88 5.75 -25.30
CA SER A 89 6.70 6.07 -24.14
C SER A 89 8.14 6.45 -24.49
N LEU A 90 8.71 5.86 -25.54
CA LEU A 90 10.02 6.25 -26.07
C LEU A 90 9.96 7.61 -26.78
N ASP A 91 8.92 7.84 -27.60
CA ASP A 91 8.76 9.09 -28.35
C ASP A 91 8.53 10.28 -27.40
N ASN A 92 7.83 10.06 -26.28
CA ASN A 92 7.63 11.08 -25.24
C ASN A 92 8.95 11.54 -24.57
N ILE A 93 10.01 10.73 -24.57
CA ILE A 93 11.33 11.17 -24.07
C ILE A 93 11.82 12.38 -24.86
N ARG A 94 11.71 12.32 -26.18
CA ARG A 94 12.18 13.39 -27.08
C ARG A 94 11.25 14.61 -27.05
N HIS A 95 9.94 14.38 -27.07
CA HIS A 95 8.96 15.45 -27.31
C HIS A 95 8.41 16.10 -26.05
N LYS A 96 8.42 15.39 -24.92
CA LYS A 96 7.85 15.86 -23.66
C LYS A 96 8.90 15.95 -22.54
N TRP A 97 9.50 14.81 -22.16
CA TRP A 97 10.29 14.73 -20.92
C TRP A 97 11.60 15.51 -20.97
N LEU A 98 12.39 15.32 -22.00
CA LEU A 98 13.69 15.98 -22.08
C LEU A 98 13.58 17.50 -22.26
N PRO A 99 12.67 18.05 -23.08
CA PRO A 99 12.41 19.50 -23.13
C PRO A 99 11.98 20.08 -21.78
N GLU A 100 11.08 19.40 -21.05
CA GLU A 100 10.62 19.81 -19.72
C GLU A 100 11.79 19.85 -18.72
N ILE A 101 12.56 18.76 -18.60
CA ILE A 101 13.72 18.70 -17.71
C ILE A 101 14.74 19.80 -18.04
N LYS A 102 15.05 20.00 -19.32
CA LYS A 102 16.01 21.03 -19.74
C LYS A 102 15.53 22.45 -19.49
N HIS A 103 14.22 22.66 -19.47
CA HIS A 103 13.64 23.96 -19.13
C HIS A 103 13.84 24.29 -17.64
N PHE A 104 13.56 23.34 -16.76
CA PHE A 104 13.63 23.57 -15.31
C PHE A 104 15.02 23.30 -14.71
N CYS A 105 15.76 22.34 -15.26
CA CYS A 105 17.05 21.87 -14.75
C CYS A 105 18.07 21.64 -15.90
N PRO A 106 18.54 22.69 -16.58
CA PRO A 106 19.34 22.57 -17.81
C PRO A 106 20.67 21.85 -17.63
N ASP A 107 21.29 21.96 -16.45
CA ASP A 107 22.62 21.42 -16.15
C ASP A 107 22.63 20.06 -15.47
N VAL A 108 21.45 19.49 -15.17
CA VAL A 108 21.33 18.20 -14.48
C VAL A 108 21.45 17.06 -15.50
N PRO A 109 22.27 16.02 -15.23
CA PRO A 109 22.40 14.88 -16.11
C PRO A 109 21.13 14.05 -16.16
N VAL A 110 20.92 13.42 -17.32
CA VAL A 110 19.76 12.55 -17.58
C VAL A 110 20.25 11.15 -17.96
N VAL A 111 19.59 10.14 -17.42
CA VAL A 111 19.73 8.72 -17.82
C VAL A 111 18.42 8.28 -18.47
N ILE A 112 18.47 7.78 -19.69
CA ILE A 112 17.31 7.13 -20.33
C ILE A 112 17.32 5.67 -19.90
N VAL A 113 16.20 5.19 -19.36
CA VAL A 113 16.07 3.85 -18.80
C VAL A 113 15.01 3.06 -19.56
N ALA A 114 15.44 1.98 -20.22
CA ALA A 114 14.54 1.00 -20.82
C ALA A 114 14.01 0.05 -19.73
N CYS A 115 12.70 -0.01 -19.55
CA CYS A 115 12.05 -0.88 -18.58
C CYS A 115 11.37 -2.06 -19.26
N LYS A 116 11.15 -3.16 -18.50
CA LYS A 116 10.53 -4.40 -18.94
C LYS A 116 11.34 -5.12 -20.04
N THR A 117 12.66 -5.07 -19.96
CA THR A 117 13.56 -5.67 -20.97
C THR A 117 13.51 -7.20 -21.03
N ASP A 118 12.92 -7.85 -20.02
CA ASP A 118 12.55 -9.27 -20.02
C ASP A 118 11.65 -9.65 -21.21
N LEU A 119 10.83 -8.72 -21.70
CA LEU A 119 9.95 -8.95 -22.86
C LEU A 119 10.73 -9.15 -24.18
N ASN A 120 11.98 -8.73 -24.25
CA ASN A 120 12.85 -8.96 -25.41
C ASN A 120 13.24 -10.42 -25.59
N TYR A 121 13.18 -11.24 -24.54
CA TYR A 121 13.63 -12.63 -24.50
C TYR A 121 12.48 -13.64 -24.45
N THR A 122 11.22 -13.20 -24.46
CA THR A 122 10.06 -14.09 -24.36
C THR A 122 9.78 -14.74 -25.72
N GLU A 123 10.11 -16.01 -25.89
CA GLU A 123 9.84 -16.79 -27.08
C GLU A 123 8.31 -16.93 -27.33
N GLY A 124 7.87 -16.65 -28.54
CA GLY A 124 6.50 -16.97 -29.03
C GLY A 124 5.51 -15.82 -29.14
N ARG A 125 5.83 -14.59 -28.76
CA ARG A 125 4.96 -13.42 -29.03
C ARG A 125 5.63 -12.48 -30.04
N LYS A 126 5.07 -12.42 -31.25
CA LYS A 126 5.33 -11.34 -32.24
C LYS A 126 4.73 -10.03 -31.69
N ARG A 127 5.36 -9.41 -30.69
CA ARG A 127 5.10 -8.03 -30.32
C ARG A 127 6.18 -7.16 -30.95
N ASP A 128 5.76 -5.98 -31.38
CA ASP A 128 6.66 -4.94 -31.91
C ASP A 128 7.37 -4.30 -30.71
N VAL A 129 8.40 -4.97 -30.20
CA VAL A 129 9.14 -4.56 -28.99
C VAL A 129 10.28 -3.63 -29.44
N ILE A 130 10.46 -2.51 -28.74
CA ILE A 130 11.53 -1.55 -28.97
C ILE A 130 12.86 -2.21 -28.61
N ARG A 131 13.76 -2.30 -29.59
CA ARG A 131 15.06 -2.94 -29.40
C ARG A 131 16.04 -2.05 -28.65
N SER A 132 17.00 -2.66 -27.97
CA SER A 132 18.08 -1.99 -27.23
C SER A 132 18.83 -0.95 -28.08
N GLU A 133 19.08 -1.26 -29.35
CA GLU A 133 19.78 -0.37 -30.28
C GLU A 133 19.03 0.94 -30.51
N GLU A 134 17.71 0.91 -30.54
CA GLU A 134 16.88 2.12 -30.74
C GLU A 134 16.93 3.04 -29.52
N GLY A 135 16.78 2.50 -28.30
CA GLY A 135 16.91 3.26 -27.07
C GLY A 135 18.30 3.87 -26.90
N ARG A 136 19.34 3.09 -27.23
CA ARG A 136 20.74 3.53 -27.20
C ARG A 136 21.03 4.60 -28.26
N ALA A 137 20.47 4.46 -29.45
CA ALA A 137 20.58 5.47 -30.51
C ALA A 137 19.94 6.79 -30.09
N LEU A 138 18.75 6.76 -29.47
CA LEU A 138 18.09 7.93 -28.92
C LEU A 138 18.95 8.61 -27.83
N ALA A 139 19.50 7.83 -26.91
CA ALA A 139 20.36 8.35 -25.83
C ALA A 139 21.61 9.04 -26.39
N ASN A 140 22.25 8.46 -27.40
CA ASN A 140 23.41 9.03 -28.09
C ASN A 140 23.05 10.34 -28.81
N GLU A 141 21.91 10.38 -29.50
CA GLU A 141 21.40 11.58 -30.16
C GLU A 141 21.16 12.73 -29.16
N LEU A 142 20.55 12.40 -28.03
CA LEU A 142 20.19 13.36 -26.98
C LEU A 142 21.34 13.66 -26.01
N LYS A 143 22.51 13.01 -26.19
CA LYS A 143 23.72 13.10 -25.35
C LYS A 143 23.44 12.81 -23.88
N THR A 144 22.67 11.77 -23.62
CA THR A 144 22.31 11.28 -22.30
C THR A 144 22.93 9.90 -22.04
N ALA A 145 22.97 9.47 -20.77
CA ALA A 145 23.32 8.09 -20.44
C ALA A 145 22.15 7.14 -20.77
N PHE A 146 22.45 5.85 -20.90
CA PHE A 146 21.46 4.81 -21.20
C PHE A 146 21.62 3.61 -20.27
N ALA A 147 20.51 3.09 -19.77
CA ALA A 147 20.44 1.86 -18.98
C ALA A 147 19.26 0.98 -19.41
N GLU A 148 19.38 -0.30 -19.18
CA GLU A 148 18.35 -1.31 -19.45
C GLU A 148 18.01 -2.04 -18.18
N THR A 149 16.72 -2.19 -17.89
CA THR A 149 16.26 -2.77 -16.62
C THR A 149 15.03 -3.64 -16.82
N SER A 150 14.92 -4.68 -15.99
CA SER A 150 13.70 -5.43 -15.78
C SER A 150 13.43 -5.54 -14.27
N ALA A 151 12.32 -5.02 -13.83
CA ALA A 151 11.86 -5.18 -12.45
C ALA A 151 11.51 -6.65 -12.15
N LEU A 152 10.98 -7.36 -13.16
CA LEU A 152 10.61 -8.77 -13.02
C LEU A 152 11.82 -9.69 -12.78
N THR A 153 12.90 -9.52 -13.58
CA THR A 153 14.10 -10.35 -13.49
C THR A 153 15.22 -9.71 -12.70
N GLN A 154 15.02 -8.47 -12.22
CA GLN A 154 16.00 -7.62 -11.54
C GLN A 154 17.26 -7.31 -12.38
N HIS A 155 17.28 -7.72 -13.66
CA HIS A 155 18.39 -7.46 -14.56
C HIS A 155 18.63 -5.96 -14.75
N GLY A 156 19.89 -5.52 -14.63
CA GLY A 156 20.34 -4.16 -14.88
C GLY A 156 19.93 -3.11 -13.86
N LEU A 157 19.14 -3.46 -12.81
CA LEU A 157 18.67 -2.49 -11.81
C LEU A 157 19.83 -1.87 -11.03
N LYS A 158 20.72 -2.71 -10.50
CA LYS A 158 21.86 -2.23 -9.71
C LYS A 158 22.78 -1.34 -10.55
N GLU A 159 23.09 -1.75 -11.75
CA GLU A 159 23.95 -1.02 -12.69
C GLU A 159 23.34 0.33 -13.07
N CYS A 160 22.00 0.38 -13.24
CA CYS A 160 21.27 1.61 -13.53
C CYS A 160 21.40 2.63 -12.38
N PHE A 161 21.12 2.22 -11.14
CA PHE A 161 21.22 3.09 -9.97
C PHE A 161 22.67 3.49 -9.67
N ASP A 162 23.61 2.55 -9.70
CA ASP A 162 25.03 2.85 -9.52
C ASP A 162 25.53 3.86 -10.59
N GLY A 163 25.10 3.69 -11.83
CA GLY A 163 25.42 4.61 -12.93
C GLY A 163 24.83 6.00 -12.74
N ALA A 164 23.56 6.09 -12.35
CA ALA A 164 22.89 7.34 -12.05
C ALA A 164 23.57 8.09 -10.89
N ILE A 165 23.88 7.39 -9.80
CA ILE A 165 24.57 7.96 -8.62
C ILE A 165 25.96 8.51 -9.02
N ARG A 166 26.74 7.77 -9.83
CA ARG A 166 28.05 8.26 -10.32
C ARG A 166 27.93 9.53 -11.15
N LEU A 167 26.90 9.62 -11.98
CA LEU A 167 26.63 10.82 -12.78
C LEU A 167 26.26 12.03 -11.91
N GLY A 168 25.39 11.85 -10.91
CA GLY A 168 25.04 12.90 -9.96
C GLY A 168 26.25 13.39 -9.17
N LEU A 169 27.07 12.46 -8.65
CA LEU A 169 28.30 12.80 -7.92
C LEU A 169 29.36 13.48 -8.79
N GLY A 170 29.44 13.13 -10.07
CA GLY A 170 30.38 13.73 -11.04
C GLY A 170 30.11 15.23 -11.28
N ASN A 171 28.85 15.64 -11.30
CA ASN A 171 28.47 17.05 -11.48
C ASN A 171 28.76 17.92 -10.25
N VAL A 172 28.69 17.37 -9.03
CA VAL A 172 29.02 18.10 -7.79
C VAL A 172 30.50 18.49 -7.77
N SER A 173 31.40 17.68 -8.37
CA SER A 173 32.84 18.00 -8.44
C SER A 173 33.17 19.03 -9.50
N SER A 174 32.38 19.17 -10.57
CA SER A 174 32.64 20.15 -11.64
C SER A 174 32.10 21.56 -11.34
N ALA A 175 31.09 21.70 -10.50
CA ALA A 175 30.54 23.00 -10.09
C ALA A 175 31.48 23.78 -9.15
N LYS A 176 32.42 23.12 -8.46
CA LYS A 176 33.38 23.76 -7.54
C LYS A 176 34.62 24.33 -8.21
N THR A 177 34.88 24.08 -9.50
CA THR A 177 36.14 24.48 -10.18
C THR A 177 36.04 25.64 -11.15
N LYS A 178 34.87 26.31 -11.30
CA LYS A 178 34.72 27.44 -12.23
C LYS A 178 34.74 28.83 -11.57
N SER A 179 35.22 28.98 -10.35
CA SER A 179 35.24 30.29 -9.64
C SER A 179 36.63 30.83 -9.35
N ILE A 180 37.63 30.64 -10.16
CA ILE A 180 38.91 31.38 -10.02
C ILE A 180 39.42 31.71 -11.42
N PHE A 181 39.02 32.84 -11.93
CA PHE A 181 39.71 33.77 -12.86
C PHE A 181 38.69 34.63 -13.61
N SER A 182 38.22 35.69 -12.98
CA SER A 182 37.71 36.84 -13.70
C SER A 182 38.45 38.10 -13.25
N ARG A 183 38.99 38.77 -14.23
CA ARG A 183 39.81 39.98 -14.12
C ARG A 183 39.05 41.10 -13.39
N LYS A 184 39.72 41.71 -12.40
CA LYS A 184 39.30 42.94 -11.75
C LYS A 184 39.17 44.07 -12.78
N SER A 185 37.97 44.50 -13.07
CA SER A 185 37.71 45.86 -13.52
C SER A 185 37.23 46.66 -12.32
N LYS A 186 37.99 47.71 -11.97
CA LYS A 186 37.59 48.69 -10.96
C LYS A 186 36.39 49.48 -11.51
N LYS A 187 35.18 49.20 -10.98
CA LYS A 187 34.05 50.13 -11.03
C LYS A 187 33.62 50.43 -9.60
N LYS A 188 33.28 51.72 -9.37
CA LYS A 188 32.85 52.33 -8.12
C LYS A 188 31.89 51.43 -7.33
N ASN A 189 32.04 51.43 -5.99
CA ASN A 189 31.13 50.90 -5.01
C ASN A 189 29.72 51.52 -5.12
N GLU A 190 28.90 51.04 -6.00
CA GLU A 190 27.45 51.04 -5.82
C GLU A 190 27.11 49.69 -5.18
N GLN A 191 26.67 49.73 -3.94
CA GLN A 191 26.11 48.54 -3.28
C GLN A 191 24.89 48.10 -4.09
N THR A 192 25.03 47.07 -4.88
CA THR A 192 23.91 46.40 -5.55
C THR A 192 23.08 45.73 -4.46
N ILE A 193 21.88 46.24 -4.22
CA ILE A 193 20.89 45.65 -3.33
C ILE A 193 20.23 44.53 -4.13
N PHE A 194 20.37 43.29 -3.64
CA PHE A 194 19.71 42.13 -4.23
C PHE A 194 18.31 41.97 -3.65
N PRO A 195 17.30 41.57 -4.45
CA PRO A 195 15.98 41.24 -3.93
C PRO A 195 16.08 40.07 -2.96
N PRO A 196 15.27 40.06 -1.90
CA PRO A 196 15.22 38.92 -0.99
C PRO A 196 14.74 37.67 -1.73
N VAL A 197 15.33 36.54 -1.39
CA VAL A 197 14.98 35.25 -1.99
C VAL A 197 13.92 34.55 -1.12
N MET A 198 12.78 34.23 -1.73
CA MET A 198 11.71 33.53 -1.02
C MET A 198 12.19 32.13 -0.59
N PRO A 199 12.10 31.79 0.70
CA PRO A 199 12.42 30.43 1.15
C PRO A 199 11.37 29.43 0.59
N PRO A 200 11.75 28.17 0.36
CA PRO A 200 10.80 27.14 -0.05
C PRO A 200 9.74 26.92 1.05
N ALA A 201 8.53 26.58 0.66
CA ALA A 201 7.49 26.14 1.58
C ALA A 201 7.95 24.88 2.33
N GLY A 202 7.46 24.70 3.55
CA GLY A 202 7.68 23.47 4.32
C GLY A 202 7.19 22.23 3.54
N LYS A 203 7.82 21.08 3.78
CA LYS A 203 7.34 19.81 3.19
C LYS A 203 6.04 19.39 3.86
N ALA A 204 5.11 18.84 3.07
CA ALA A 204 3.92 18.21 3.62
C ALA A 204 4.31 17.09 4.60
N PRO A 205 3.58 16.94 5.71
CA PRO A 205 3.83 15.85 6.64
C PRO A 205 3.58 14.49 5.96
N TRP A 206 4.41 13.52 6.32
CA TRP A 206 4.24 12.15 5.88
C TRP A 206 3.08 11.52 6.65
N MET A 207 2.22 10.76 5.96
CA MET A 207 1.20 9.94 6.60
C MET A 207 1.68 8.50 6.68
N GLU A 208 1.78 7.99 7.89
CA GLU A 208 2.20 6.63 8.19
C GLU A 208 0.96 5.73 8.30
N ILE A 209 0.98 4.60 7.61
CA ILE A 209 -0.09 3.61 7.68
C ILE A 209 0.46 2.39 8.41
N GLU A 210 -0.23 1.99 9.49
CA GLU A 210 0.12 0.76 10.20
C GLU A 210 0.12 -0.45 9.25
N SER A 211 1.05 -1.37 9.47
CA SER A 211 1.11 -2.62 8.71
C SER A 211 -0.13 -3.48 8.94
N SER A 212 -0.50 -4.28 7.95
CA SER A 212 -1.60 -5.23 8.08
C SER A 212 -1.32 -6.27 9.17
N THR A 213 -2.32 -6.55 9.97
CA THR A 213 -2.31 -7.63 10.97
C THR A 213 -3.17 -8.83 10.53
N PHE A 214 -3.59 -8.88 9.27
CA PHE A 214 -4.54 -9.88 8.77
C PHE A 214 -4.05 -11.32 9.02
N ALA A 215 -2.86 -11.65 8.57
CA ALA A 215 -2.29 -12.98 8.74
C ALA A 215 -2.07 -13.35 10.22
N ASP A 216 -1.55 -12.41 11.02
CA ASP A 216 -1.30 -12.62 12.44
C ASP A 216 -2.59 -12.88 13.23
N ASN A 217 -3.67 -12.19 12.91
CA ASN A 217 -4.96 -12.36 13.54
C ASN A 217 -5.54 -13.75 13.23
N TRP A 218 -5.47 -14.18 11.97
CA TRP A 218 -5.92 -15.51 11.58
C TRP A 218 -5.03 -16.62 12.14
N TYR A 219 -3.71 -16.41 12.26
CA TYR A 219 -2.83 -17.35 12.93
C TYR A 219 -3.20 -17.56 14.41
N LYS A 220 -3.44 -16.45 15.14
CA LYS A 220 -3.90 -16.51 16.54
C LYS A 220 -5.23 -17.26 16.67
N THR A 221 -6.16 -17.06 15.74
CA THR A 221 -7.45 -17.75 15.70
C THR A 221 -7.30 -19.24 15.43
N LEU A 222 -6.38 -19.64 14.57
CA LEU A 222 -6.05 -21.05 14.35
C LEU A 222 -5.47 -21.71 15.63
N GLN A 223 -4.63 -21.00 16.38
CA GLN A 223 -4.03 -21.51 17.63
C GLN A 223 -5.05 -21.63 18.78
N ASN A 224 -6.10 -20.79 18.78
CA ASN A 224 -7.17 -20.82 19.78
C ASN A 224 -8.55 -20.75 19.10
N PRO A 225 -9.00 -21.83 18.47
CA PRO A 225 -10.14 -21.86 17.57
C PRO A 225 -11.48 -21.77 18.33
N LYS A 226 -11.92 -20.54 18.62
CA LYS A 226 -13.27 -20.26 19.12
C LYS A 226 -14.23 -20.16 17.93
N PHE A 227 -15.48 -20.57 18.12
CA PHE A 227 -16.50 -20.64 17.06
C PHE A 227 -16.16 -21.59 15.90
N HIS A 228 -15.30 -22.60 16.14
CA HIS A 228 -15.01 -23.61 15.11
C HIS A 228 -16.28 -24.39 14.75
N ASP A 229 -16.43 -24.69 13.49
CA ASP A 229 -17.54 -25.43 12.90
C ASP A 229 -17.07 -26.54 11.95
N VAL A 230 -15.73 -26.73 11.87
CA VAL A 230 -15.08 -27.80 11.12
C VAL A 230 -14.04 -28.49 12.03
N THR A 231 -14.08 -29.82 12.06
CA THR A 231 -13.08 -30.62 12.77
C THR A 231 -12.42 -31.61 11.80
N PHE A 232 -11.11 -31.52 11.66
CA PHE A 232 -10.32 -32.51 10.93
C PHE A 232 -9.84 -33.60 11.86
N LEU A 233 -10.21 -34.84 11.57
CA LEU A 233 -9.72 -36.03 12.30
C LEU A 233 -8.53 -36.60 11.51
N VAL A 234 -7.33 -36.47 12.07
CA VAL A 234 -6.08 -36.89 11.45
C VAL A 234 -5.47 -38.03 12.26
N GLU A 235 -4.84 -39.02 11.62
CA GLU A 235 -4.27 -40.21 12.24
C GLU A 235 -5.31 -40.97 13.13
N GLY A 236 -6.59 -40.85 12.79
CA GLY A 236 -7.69 -41.52 13.47
C GLY A 236 -8.03 -41.02 14.88
N THR A 237 -7.18 -40.21 15.51
CA THR A 237 -7.37 -39.80 16.91
C THR A 237 -7.18 -38.30 17.13
N ARG A 238 -6.35 -37.63 16.32
CA ARG A 238 -6.00 -36.23 16.52
C ARG A 238 -7.04 -35.33 15.89
N ARG A 239 -7.69 -34.50 16.69
CA ARG A 239 -8.69 -33.53 16.26
C ARG A 239 -8.01 -32.16 16.06
N LEU A 240 -8.20 -31.57 14.90
CA LEU A 240 -7.75 -30.22 14.57
C LEU A 240 -8.99 -29.41 14.21
N HIS A 241 -9.23 -28.34 14.96
CA HIS A 241 -10.39 -27.49 14.77
C HIS A 241 -10.10 -26.38 13.76
N ALA A 242 -11.10 -26.06 12.95
CA ALA A 242 -10.99 -25.04 11.91
C ALA A 242 -12.34 -24.32 11.71
N HIS A 243 -12.33 -23.31 10.84
CA HIS A 243 -13.49 -22.48 10.57
C HIS A 243 -13.87 -22.57 9.08
N ARG A 244 -15.10 -22.92 8.81
CA ARG A 244 -15.65 -23.05 7.45
C ARG A 244 -15.38 -21.82 6.61
N VAL A 245 -15.61 -20.63 7.17
CA VAL A 245 -15.39 -19.35 6.50
C VAL A 245 -13.96 -19.20 5.95
N VAL A 246 -12.94 -19.67 6.68
CA VAL A 246 -11.54 -19.63 6.23
C VAL A 246 -11.28 -20.72 5.21
N ILE A 247 -11.64 -21.96 5.54
CA ILE A 247 -11.31 -23.15 4.73
C ILE A 247 -11.96 -23.06 3.34
N CYS A 248 -13.23 -22.62 3.25
CA CYS A 248 -13.92 -22.45 1.97
C CYS A 248 -13.35 -21.28 1.15
N SER A 249 -12.93 -20.21 1.81
CA SER A 249 -12.37 -19.03 1.12
C SER A 249 -10.96 -19.29 0.59
N ALA A 250 -10.13 -19.99 1.37
CA ALA A 250 -8.73 -20.26 1.04
C ALA A 250 -8.54 -21.45 0.09
N SER A 251 -9.52 -22.38 0.00
CA SER A 251 -9.36 -23.60 -0.78
C SER A 251 -10.64 -23.99 -1.53
N LYS A 252 -10.54 -24.01 -2.86
CA LYS A 252 -11.61 -24.55 -3.72
C LYS A 252 -11.87 -26.04 -3.48
N PHE A 253 -10.82 -26.82 -3.16
CA PHE A 253 -10.95 -28.24 -2.87
C PHE A 253 -11.80 -28.47 -1.62
N PHE A 254 -11.44 -27.83 -0.50
CA PHE A 254 -12.22 -27.95 0.75
C PHE A 254 -13.59 -27.27 0.65
N GLY A 255 -13.72 -26.20 -0.15
CA GLY A 255 -15.02 -25.64 -0.49
C GLY A 255 -15.96 -26.67 -1.12
N LYS A 256 -15.48 -27.47 -2.09
CA LYS A 256 -16.25 -28.59 -2.69
C LYS A 256 -16.60 -29.68 -1.68
N VAL A 257 -15.70 -30.01 -0.75
CA VAL A 257 -15.93 -30.98 0.31
C VAL A 257 -17.04 -30.48 1.24
N LEU A 258 -16.92 -29.25 1.73
CA LEU A 258 -17.86 -28.67 2.69
C LEU A 258 -19.22 -28.30 2.09
N SER A 259 -19.28 -28.02 0.79
CA SER A 259 -20.56 -27.79 0.08
C SER A 259 -21.45 -29.04 0.04
N SER A 260 -20.86 -30.23 0.10
CA SER A 260 -21.62 -31.50 0.18
C SER A 260 -22.42 -31.68 1.47
N THR A 261 -22.14 -30.88 2.49
CA THR A 261 -22.77 -30.93 3.83
C THR A 261 -23.95 -29.97 3.97
N LEU A 262 -24.27 -29.20 2.93
CA LEU A 262 -25.37 -28.24 2.97
C LEU A 262 -26.75 -28.92 2.86
N PRO A 263 -27.76 -28.47 3.60
CA PRO A 263 -29.14 -28.92 3.38
C PRO A 263 -29.59 -28.48 1.97
N CYS A 264 -30.12 -29.41 1.19
CA CYS A 264 -30.55 -29.23 -0.21
C CYS A 264 -31.66 -28.18 -0.47
N SER A 265 -32.09 -27.43 0.54
CA SER A 265 -33.28 -26.55 0.47
C SER A 265 -32.98 -25.09 0.10
N ASN A 266 -31.74 -24.66 -0.06
CA ASN A 266 -31.42 -23.26 -0.36
C ASN A 266 -31.02 -23.06 -1.83
N SER A 267 -31.99 -22.61 -2.64
CA SER A 267 -31.79 -22.25 -4.06
C SER A 267 -30.76 -21.12 -4.28
N GLN A 268 -30.56 -20.25 -3.30
CA GLN A 268 -29.58 -19.18 -3.38
C GLN A 268 -28.12 -19.68 -3.28
N LEU A 269 -27.88 -20.78 -2.57
CA LEU A 269 -26.56 -21.45 -2.55
C LEU A 269 -26.27 -22.23 -3.82
N GLN A 270 -27.28 -22.63 -4.56
CA GLN A 270 -27.08 -23.27 -5.87
C GLN A 270 -26.63 -22.26 -6.95
N GLU A 271 -26.95 -20.98 -6.81
CA GLU A 271 -26.43 -19.91 -7.71
C GLU A 271 -25.01 -19.48 -7.33
N LEU A 272 -24.63 -19.53 -6.04
CA LEU A 272 -23.24 -19.38 -5.58
C LEU A 272 -22.40 -20.64 -5.89
N ASN A 273 -23.04 -21.79 -6.04
CA ASN A 273 -22.42 -23.09 -6.35
C ASN A 273 -22.31 -23.35 -7.87
N HIS A 274 -21.64 -22.50 -8.63
CA HIS A 274 -20.90 -22.95 -9.81
C HIS A 274 -19.69 -23.85 -9.46
N ILE A 275 -19.57 -24.25 -8.19
CA ILE A 275 -18.56 -25.19 -7.71
C ILE A 275 -19.20 -26.59 -7.80
N ASP A 276 -18.74 -27.42 -8.74
CA ASP A 276 -19.03 -28.85 -8.73
C ASP A 276 -18.71 -29.43 -7.35
N SER A 277 -19.71 -29.74 -6.54
CA SER A 277 -19.52 -30.36 -5.24
C SER A 277 -19.17 -31.84 -5.39
N PHE A 278 -18.34 -32.37 -4.49
CA PHE A 278 -18.20 -33.81 -4.40
C PHE A 278 -19.50 -34.42 -3.88
N SER A 279 -19.87 -35.60 -4.39
CA SER A 279 -21.01 -36.32 -3.82
C SER A 279 -20.64 -36.87 -2.43
N ARG A 280 -21.56 -36.81 -1.49
CA ARG A 280 -21.34 -37.40 -0.13
C ARG A 280 -21.01 -38.87 -0.19
N GLU A 281 -21.56 -39.60 -1.14
CA GLU A 281 -21.30 -41.01 -1.38
C GLU A 281 -19.84 -41.22 -1.84
N ASP A 282 -19.30 -40.38 -2.71
CA ASP A 282 -17.92 -40.51 -3.16
C ASP A 282 -16.92 -40.12 -2.07
N LEU A 283 -17.24 -39.15 -1.23
CA LEU A 283 -16.42 -38.77 -0.08
C LEU A 283 -16.33 -39.92 0.93
N ASN A 284 -17.48 -40.53 1.30
CA ASN A 284 -17.57 -41.60 2.25
C ASN A 284 -17.13 -42.96 1.69
N ALA A 285 -17.05 -43.10 0.38
CA ALA A 285 -16.46 -44.27 -0.29
C ALA A 285 -14.93 -44.17 -0.45
N GLY A 286 -14.29 -43.10 0.04
CA GLY A 286 -12.84 -42.88 -0.07
C GLY A 286 -12.36 -42.67 -1.50
N LYS A 287 -13.23 -42.24 -2.42
CA LYS A 287 -12.87 -41.98 -3.82
C LYS A 287 -12.15 -40.62 -4.01
N VAL A 288 -12.25 -39.72 -3.03
CA VAL A 288 -11.57 -38.45 -3.05
C VAL A 288 -10.24 -38.58 -2.33
N GLN A 289 -9.15 -38.39 -3.06
CA GLN A 289 -7.81 -38.55 -2.47
C GLN A 289 -7.61 -37.60 -1.28
N GLY A 290 -7.06 -38.16 -0.17
CA GLY A 290 -6.80 -37.39 1.04
C GLY A 290 -7.96 -37.37 2.05
N ILE A 291 -9.18 -37.74 1.64
CA ILE A 291 -10.39 -37.78 2.50
C ILE A 291 -10.88 -39.20 2.64
N CYS A 292 -11.15 -39.65 3.90
CA CYS A 292 -11.75 -40.95 4.19
C CYS A 292 -13.27 -40.85 4.33
N SER A 293 -13.74 -39.87 5.09
CA SER A 293 -15.17 -39.70 5.34
C SER A 293 -15.50 -38.26 5.74
N VAL A 294 -16.77 -37.87 5.56
CA VAL A 294 -17.31 -36.58 5.99
C VAL A 294 -18.67 -36.80 6.64
N TYR A 295 -18.84 -36.33 7.86
CA TYR A 295 -20.09 -36.49 8.61
C TYR A 295 -20.35 -35.25 9.48
N ASP A 296 -21.64 -34.93 9.66
CA ASP A 296 -22.07 -33.84 10.52
C ASP A 296 -22.29 -34.37 11.93
N THR A 297 -21.66 -33.74 12.89
CA THR A 297 -21.92 -33.90 14.30
C THR A 297 -22.81 -32.75 14.74
N GLY A 298 -24.08 -33.03 15.07
CA GLY A 298 -24.98 -32.01 15.61
C GLY A 298 -24.40 -31.45 16.91
N SER A 299 -23.93 -30.21 16.87
CA SER A 299 -23.59 -29.44 18.06
C SER A 299 -24.78 -28.57 18.47
N SER A 300 -24.80 -28.11 19.72
CA SER A 300 -25.79 -27.13 20.21
C SER A 300 -25.73 -25.79 19.49
N TYR A 301 -24.68 -25.56 18.68
CA TYR A 301 -24.36 -24.30 18.01
C TYR A 301 -24.55 -24.31 16.48
N GLY A 302 -25.00 -25.43 15.89
CA GLY A 302 -25.20 -25.55 14.45
C GLY A 302 -24.56 -26.80 13.84
N LEU A 303 -24.24 -26.74 12.53
CA LEU A 303 -23.59 -27.84 11.80
C LEU A 303 -22.09 -27.83 12.09
N ASP A 304 -21.64 -28.71 13.01
CA ASP A 304 -20.22 -29.05 13.13
C ASP A 304 -19.93 -30.22 12.19
N THR A 305 -19.04 -30.00 11.21
CA THR A 305 -18.67 -31.00 10.21
C THR A 305 -17.32 -31.61 10.55
N THR A 306 -17.29 -32.92 10.72
CA THR A 306 -16.03 -33.67 10.87
C THR A 306 -15.59 -34.25 9.53
N ILE A 307 -14.34 -33.98 9.17
CA ILE A 307 -13.67 -34.50 7.98
C ILE A 307 -12.55 -35.43 8.42
N GLU A 308 -12.66 -36.71 8.09
CA GLU A 308 -11.64 -37.70 8.37
C GLU A 308 -10.61 -37.74 7.25
N ILE A 309 -9.35 -37.46 7.61
CA ILE A 309 -8.20 -37.37 6.70
C ILE A 309 -7.58 -38.78 6.55
N SER A 310 -7.09 -39.09 5.35
CA SER A 310 -6.45 -40.37 5.03
C SER A 310 -5.29 -40.70 6.00
N ALA A 311 -5.18 -41.95 6.38
CA ALA A 311 -4.26 -42.41 7.41
C ALA A 311 -2.77 -42.26 7.05
N ASP A 312 -2.45 -42.12 5.77
CA ASP A 312 -1.09 -41.86 5.27
C ASP A 312 -0.64 -40.41 5.51
N ILE A 313 -1.53 -39.50 5.90
CA ILE A 313 -1.25 -38.08 6.14
C ILE A 313 -0.97 -37.87 7.62
N LYS A 314 0.23 -37.36 7.92
CA LYS A 314 0.66 -37.05 9.29
C LYS A 314 0.06 -35.76 9.79
N ALA A 315 -0.35 -35.74 11.06
CA ALA A 315 -0.93 -34.54 11.67
C ALA A 315 0.06 -33.34 11.69
N LYS A 316 1.36 -33.60 11.87
CA LYS A 316 2.39 -32.52 11.82
C LYS A 316 2.36 -31.79 10.50
N THR A 317 2.33 -32.52 9.38
CA THR A 317 2.32 -31.89 8.04
C THR A 317 0.95 -31.27 7.73
N PHE A 318 -0.15 -31.88 8.18
CA PHE A 318 -1.48 -31.31 7.96
C PHE A 318 -1.70 -29.99 8.72
N VAL A 319 -1.08 -29.80 9.89
CA VAL A 319 -1.07 -28.51 10.59
C VAL A 319 -0.45 -27.42 9.72
N ARG A 320 0.64 -27.71 8.97
CA ARG A 320 1.24 -26.73 8.03
C ARG A 320 0.31 -26.37 6.88
N VAL A 321 -0.51 -27.33 6.42
CA VAL A 321 -1.58 -27.06 5.43
C VAL A 321 -2.61 -26.09 6.02
N LEU A 322 -3.03 -26.31 7.27
CA LEU A 322 -3.97 -25.38 7.93
C LEU A 322 -3.35 -23.98 8.13
N GLU A 323 -2.09 -23.90 8.58
CA GLU A 323 -1.38 -22.62 8.71
C GLU A 323 -1.37 -21.86 7.38
N PHE A 324 -1.03 -22.55 6.27
CA PHE A 324 -1.10 -21.95 4.94
C PHE A 324 -2.51 -21.45 4.58
N LEU A 325 -3.56 -22.22 4.84
CA LEU A 325 -4.93 -21.81 4.55
C LEU A 325 -5.38 -20.58 5.35
N TYR A 326 -4.81 -20.37 6.54
CA TYR A 326 -5.16 -19.26 7.42
C TYR A 326 -4.32 -18.01 7.18
N THR A 327 -3.06 -18.15 6.77
CA THR A 327 -2.09 -17.04 6.75
C THR A 327 -1.47 -16.79 5.38
N GLY A 328 -1.76 -17.65 4.40
CA GLY A 328 -1.11 -17.63 3.09
C GLY A 328 0.30 -18.22 3.06
N LEU A 329 0.88 -18.53 4.24
CA LEU A 329 2.22 -19.14 4.37
C LEU A 329 2.20 -20.31 5.34
N PRO A 330 2.88 -21.44 5.05
CA PRO A 330 3.12 -22.47 6.04
C PRO A 330 4.20 -21.98 7.01
N ASN A 331 4.00 -22.17 8.31
CA ASN A 331 5.01 -21.84 9.32
C ASN A 331 6.04 -22.98 9.39
N VAL A 332 6.93 -23.06 8.40
CA VAL A 332 7.97 -24.08 8.32
C VAL A 332 9.16 -23.65 9.19
N PRO A 333 9.63 -24.49 10.14
CA PRO A 333 10.82 -24.19 10.93
C PRO A 333 12.07 -24.09 10.05
N GLU A 334 13.02 -23.24 10.43
CA GLU A 334 14.30 -23.10 9.73
C GLU A 334 15.14 -24.39 9.67
N ASP A 335 14.91 -25.30 10.65
CA ASP A 335 15.57 -26.61 10.75
C ASP A 335 14.76 -27.76 10.14
N ALA A 336 13.68 -27.45 9.39
CA ALA A 336 12.89 -28.46 8.72
C ALA A 336 13.71 -29.19 7.67
N ASP A 337 13.63 -30.52 7.70
CA ASP A 337 14.36 -31.32 6.73
C ASP A 337 13.66 -31.31 5.35
N GLU A 338 14.44 -31.62 4.31
CA GLU A 338 13.95 -31.66 2.92
C GLU A 338 12.80 -32.67 2.74
N THR A 339 12.73 -33.71 3.59
CA THR A 339 11.67 -34.72 3.52
C THR A 339 10.34 -34.17 4.01
N GLU A 340 10.35 -33.29 5.02
CA GLU A 340 9.14 -32.59 5.49
C GLU A 340 8.56 -31.65 4.42
N ILE A 341 9.44 -30.91 3.74
CA ILE A 341 9.01 -30.01 2.65
C ILE A 341 8.45 -30.77 1.45
N LYS A 342 9.09 -31.88 1.07
CA LYS A 342 8.58 -32.78 0.00
C LYS A 342 7.23 -33.39 0.35
N GLU A 343 7.02 -33.76 1.63
CA GLU A 343 5.75 -34.28 2.09
C GLU A 343 4.67 -33.18 2.09
N LEU A 344 5.00 -31.96 2.52
CA LEU A 344 4.09 -30.82 2.44
C LEU A 344 3.70 -30.52 0.98
N LYS A 345 4.65 -30.56 0.06
CA LYS A 345 4.40 -30.44 -1.39
C LYS A 345 3.48 -31.55 -1.92
N ARG A 346 3.65 -32.78 -1.46
CA ARG A 346 2.74 -33.89 -1.80
C ARG A 346 1.31 -33.60 -1.36
N LEU A 347 1.12 -33.08 -0.14
CA LEU A 347 -0.20 -32.69 0.36
C LEU A 347 -0.78 -31.51 -0.43
N ALA A 348 0.05 -30.54 -0.81
CA ALA A 348 -0.36 -29.43 -1.68
C ALA A 348 -0.93 -29.93 -3.01
N GLY A 349 -0.34 -30.99 -3.60
CA GLY A 349 -0.86 -31.66 -4.79
C GLY A 349 -2.20 -32.35 -4.54
N ILE A 350 -2.35 -33.10 -3.44
CA ILE A 350 -3.59 -33.80 -3.07
C ILE A 350 -4.75 -32.81 -2.88
N PHE A 351 -4.53 -31.73 -2.16
CA PHE A 351 -5.55 -30.73 -1.84
C PHE A 351 -5.65 -29.60 -2.87
N GLN A 352 -4.96 -29.73 -4.02
CA GLN A 352 -4.98 -28.77 -5.13
C GLN A 352 -4.58 -27.34 -4.72
N LEU A 353 -3.59 -27.23 -3.82
CA LEU A 353 -3.06 -25.97 -3.29
C LEU A 353 -1.82 -25.55 -4.08
N HIS A 354 -2.00 -24.96 -5.26
CA HIS A 354 -0.92 -24.66 -6.20
C HIS A 354 0.13 -23.71 -5.60
N TYR A 355 -0.30 -22.66 -4.90
CA TYR A 355 0.63 -21.72 -4.26
C TYR A 355 1.45 -22.38 -3.16
N LEU A 356 0.87 -23.29 -2.36
CA LEU A 356 1.63 -24.05 -1.38
C LEU A 356 2.70 -24.92 -2.04
N SER A 357 2.39 -25.53 -3.19
CA SER A 357 3.40 -26.25 -3.98
C SER A 357 4.54 -25.35 -4.42
N THR A 358 4.23 -24.13 -4.94
CA THR A 358 5.22 -23.13 -5.33
C THR A 358 6.08 -22.68 -4.15
N ILE A 359 5.46 -22.42 -2.99
CA ILE A 359 6.19 -22.07 -1.74
C ILE A 359 7.16 -23.18 -1.34
N CYS A 360 6.74 -24.46 -1.41
CA CYS A 360 7.65 -25.58 -1.15
C CYS A 360 8.80 -25.66 -2.16
N ASP A 361 8.54 -25.36 -3.44
CA ASP A 361 9.59 -25.31 -4.46
C ASP A 361 10.59 -24.20 -4.19
N ASN A 362 10.12 -23.02 -3.83
CA ASN A 362 11.00 -21.90 -3.49
C ASN A 362 11.90 -22.25 -2.27
N ILE A 363 11.34 -22.89 -1.24
CA ILE A 363 12.13 -23.33 -0.07
C ILE A 363 13.19 -24.36 -0.49
N LEU A 364 12.81 -25.35 -1.31
CA LEU A 364 13.76 -26.38 -1.79
C LEU A 364 14.85 -25.85 -2.69
N ASN A 365 14.62 -24.72 -3.36
CA ASN A 365 15.56 -24.04 -4.24
C ASN A 365 16.34 -22.90 -3.55
N GLU A 366 16.16 -22.69 -2.25
CA GLU A 366 16.73 -21.55 -1.49
C GLU A 366 16.26 -20.17 -2.01
N GLU A 367 15.00 -20.11 -2.51
CA GLU A 367 14.33 -18.90 -3.02
C GLU A 367 13.17 -18.47 -2.12
N ASP A 368 13.21 -18.82 -0.83
CA ASP A 368 12.18 -18.58 0.16
C ASP A 368 11.85 -17.09 0.37
N PHE A 369 12.76 -16.18 0.02
CA PHE A 369 12.54 -14.73 0.01
C PHE A 369 11.38 -14.27 -0.91
N LEU A 370 10.92 -15.12 -1.84
CA LEU A 370 9.76 -14.85 -2.69
C LEU A 370 8.42 -15.15 -2.00
N ASN A 371 8.43 -15.97 -0.95
CA ASN A 371 7.22 -16.49 -0.32
C ASN A 371 6.36 -15.43 0.40
N PRO A 372 6.92 -14.41 1.10
CA PRO A 372 6.11 -13.37 1.72
C PRO A 372 5.19 -12.64 0.74
N SER A 373 5.65 -12.36 -0.48
CA SER A 373 4.85 -11.73 -1.53
C SER A 373 3.69 -12.63 -1.99
N ILE A 374 3.97 -13.95 -2.11
CA ILE A 374 2.94 -14.96 -2.42
C ILE A 374 1.91 -14.99 -1.28
N GLY A 375 2.36 -15.01 -0.02
CA GLY A 375 1.48 -14.99 1.15
C GLY A 375 0.55 -13.77 1.19
N SER A 376 1.07 -12.59 0.93
CA SER A 376 0.27 -11.36 0.85
C SER A 376 -0.80 -11.44 -0.24
N TYR A 377 -0.43 -11.89 -1.43
CA TYR A 377 -1.38 -12.07 -2.54
C TYR A 377 -2.49 -13.10 -2.20
N ILE A 378 -2.12 -14.23 -1.56
CA ILE A 378 -3.09 -15.24 -1.14
C ILE A 378 -4.04 -14.68 -0.08
N ASN A 379 -3.55 -13.87 0.85
CA ASN A 379 -4.39 -13.24 1.87
C ASN A 379 -5.42 -12.28 1.25
N ASP A 380 -5.01 -11.50 0.24
CA ASP A 380 -5.93 -10.65 -0.51
C ASP A 380 -7.00 -11.48 -1.26
N GLU A 381 -6.61 -12.58 -1.92
CA GLU A 381 -7.57 -13.49 -2.56
C GLU A 381 -8.52 -14.15 -1.54
N THR A 382 -7.99 -14.59 -0.41
CA THR A 382 -8.79 -15.24 0.66
C THR A 382 -9.79 -14.23 1.25
N GLY A 383 -9.37 -13.00 1.53
CA GLY A 383 -10.24 -11.92 1.99
C GLY A 383 -11.35 -11.60 0.98
N ALA A 384 -11.00 -11.45 -0.30
CA ALA A 384 -11.98 -11.22 -1.36
C ALA A 384 -13.01 -12.36 -1.46
N LYS A 385 -12.58 -13.62 -1.31
CA LYS A 385 -13.48 -14.78 -1.28
C LYS A 385 -14.32 -14.85 0.00
N MET A 386 -13.80 -14.46 1.14
CA MET A 386 -14.59 -14.34 2.38
C MET A 386 -15.73 -13.32 2.18
N LYS A 387 -15.43 -12.17 1.62
CA LYS A 387 -16.43 -11.15 1.28
C LYS A 387 -17.50 -11.72 0.34
N GLU A 388 -17.08 -12.31 -0.77
CA GLU A 388 -17.99 -12.85 -1.79
C GLU A 388 -18.92 -13.93 -1.21
N LEU A 389 -18.39 -14.85 -0.41
CA LEU A 389 -19.14 -16.03 0.06
C LEU A 389 -19.95 -15.78 1.33
N PHE A 390 -19.52 -14.87 2.20
CA PHE A 390 -20.07 -14.77 3.55
C PHE A 390 -20.55 -13.38 3.97
N MET A 391 -20.01 -12.29 3.42
CA MET A 391 -20.41 -10.95 3.84
C MET A 391 -21.86 -10.66 3.44
N ASN A 392 -22.67 -10.25 4.40
CA ASN A 392 -24.10 -9.97 4.23
C ASN A 392 -24.89 -11.14 3.59
N GLN A 393 -24.47 -12.38 3.88
CA GLN A 393 -25.17 -13.60 3.50
C GLN A 393 -25.83 -14.22 4.73
N GLU A 394 -27.12 -14.56 4.65
CA GLU A 394 -27.87 -15.18 5.76
C GLU A 394 -27.28 -16.56 6.13
N VAL A 395 -26.73 -17.24 5.13
CA VAL A 395 -26.16 -18.57 5.31
C VAL A 395 -24.87 -18.51 6.13
N TYR A 396 -24.79 -19.35 7.16
CA TYR A 396 -23.70 -19.38 8.15
C TYR A 396 -23.52 -18.10 8.97
N SER A 397 -24.47 -17.16 8.92
CA SER A 397 -24.46 -16.02 9.80
C SER A 397 -24.91 -16.43 11.21
N ASP A 398 -24.22 -15.93 12.22
CA ASP A 398 -24.51 -16.10 13.63
C ASP A 398 -24.69 -14.74 14.35
N VAL A 399 -24.58 -13.65 13.60
CA VAL A 399 -24.90 -12.30 14.03
C VAL A 399 -25.62 -11.51 12.93
N VAL A 400 -26.59 -10.70 13.35
CA VAL A 400 -27.33 -9.76 12.49
C VAL A 400 -27.20 -8.36 13.07
N PHE A 401 -26.63 -7.45 12.29
CA PHE A 401 -26.63 -6.03 12.63
C PHE A 401 -27.87 -5.34 12.06
N VAL A 402 -28.47 -4.46 12.83
CA VAL A 402 -29.56 -3.59 12.36
C VAL A 402 -29.03 -2.17 12.25
N VAL A 403 -28.85 -1.73 11.01
CA VAL A 403 -28.31 -0.41 10.66
C VAL A 403 -29.36 0.32 9.81
N GLU A 404 -29.79 1.49 10.23
CA GLU A 404 -30.86 2.25 9.55
C GLU A 404 -32.11 1.40 9.24
N GLY A 405 -32.47 0.47 10.14
CA GLY A 405 -33.60 -0.43 9.98
C GLY A 405 -33.39 -1.59 9.00
N THR A 406 -32.20 -1.71 8.40
CA THR A 406 -31.82 -2.79 7.48
C THR A 406 -31.02 -3.85 8.22
N GLN A 407 -31.30 -5.12 7.96
CA GLN A 407 -30.55 -6.25 8.50
C GLN A 407 -29.30 -6.50 7.66
N ILE A 408 -28.14 -6.67 8.33
CA ILE A 408 -26.86 -6.99 7.74
C ILE A 408 -26.32 -8.23 8.46
N TYR A 409 -26.06 -9.28 7.69
CA TYR A 409 -25.63 -10.59 8.19
C TYR A 409 -24.11 -10.67 8.26
N ALA A 410 -23.58 -11.26 9.33
CA ALA A 410 -22.12 -11.44 9.50
C ALA A 410 -21.78 -12.70 10.33
N GLN A 411 -20.49 -12.98 10.50
CA GLN A 411 -19.97 -14.14 11.23
C GLN A 411 -19.12 -13.68 12.41
N LYS A 412 -19.48 -14.10 13.63
CA LYS A 412 -18.78 -13.76 14.88
C LYS A 412 -17.30 -14.10 14.82
N VAL A 413 -16.93 -15.21 14.17
CA VAL A 413 -15.53 -15.60 14.05
C VAL A 413 -14.70 -14.57 13.28
N ILE A 414 -15.20 -14.05 12.15
CA ILE A 414 -14.50 -13.05 11.37
C ILE A 414 -14.38 -11.74 12.17
N LEU A 415 -15.51 -11.31 12.73
CA LEU A 415 -15.59 -10.08 13.51
C LEU A 415 -14.66 -10.13 14.72
N SER A 416 -14.71 -11.23 15.50
CA SER A 416 -13.87 -11.38 16.70
C SER A 416 -12.39 -11.58 16.39
N THR A 417 -12.06 -12.11 15.21
CA THR A 417 -10.67 -12.27 14.78
C THR A 417 -10.04 -10.95 14.38
N ARG A 418 -10.81 -10.11 13.72
CA ARG A 418 -10.32 -8.90 13.06
C ARG A 418 -10.54 -7.61 13.85
N ASN A 419 -11.39 -7.65 14.87
CA ASN A 419 -11.77 -6.48 15.64
C ASN A 419 -11.85 -6.78 17.13
N GLU A 420 -11.04 -6.09 17.94
CA GLU A 420 -10.95 -6.32 19.38
C GLU A 420 -12.21 -5.90 20.14
N VAL A 421 -12.92 -4.85 19.69
CA VAL A 421 -14.17 -4.39 20.28
C VAL A 421 -15.27 -5.45 20.08
N MET A 422 -15.37 -5.96 18.85
CA MET A 422 -16.31 -7.05 18.54
C MET A 422 -15.92 -8.37 19.21
N ALA A 423 -14.62 -8.64 19.35
CA ALA A 423 -14.15 -9.78 20.14
C ALA A 423 -14.59 -9.66 21.61
N ALA A 424 -14.48 -8.50 22.22
CA ALA A 424 -14.95 -8.25 23.58
C ALA A 424 -16.48 -8.44 23.67
N MET A 425 -17.23 -7.98 22.68
CA MET A 425 -18.69 -8.12 22.61
C MET A 425 -19.14 -9.59 22.54
N PHE A 426 -18.53 -10.40 21.66
CA PHE A 426 -18.98 -11.78 21.41
C PHE A 426 -18.30 -12.85 22.29
N LEU A 427 -17.11 -12.57 22.83
CA LEU A 427 -16.35 -13.50 23.67
C LEU A 427 -16.33 -13.10 25.14
N GLY A 428 -16.81 -11.91 25.47
CA GLY A 428 -16.87 -11.35 26.83
C GLY A 428 -18.08 -11.86 27.62
N SER A 429 -18.43 -11.12 28.68
CA SER A 429 -19.56 -11.40 29.54
C SER A 429 -20.82 -10.59 29.20
N PHE A 430 -20.93 -10.12 27.97
CA PHE A 430 -22.07 -9.34 27.50
C PHE A 430 -23.25 -10.22 27.06
N MET A 431 -24.43 -9.64 26.92
CA MET A 431 -25.62 -10.36 26.46
C MET A 431 -25.47 -10.93 25.05
N GLU A 432 -24.69 -10.25 24.22
CA GLU A 432 -24.35 -10.62 22.85
C GLU A 432 -23.44 -11.87 22.76
N SER A 433 -22.80 -12.24 23.87
CA SER A 433 -21.96 -13.44 23.95
C SER A 433 -22.77 -14.73 24.08
N ALA A 434 -24.11 -14.67 24.28
CA ALA A 434 -24.97 -15.83 24.31
C ALA A 434 -24.82 -16.64 23.00
N GLN A 435 -24.32 -17.86 23.12
CA GLN A 435 -23.87 -18.65 21.97
C GLN A 435 -25.01 -19.42 21.28
N ASP A 436 -26.16 -19.55 21.93
CA ASP A 436 -27.22 -20.49 21.53
C ASP A 436 -28.19 -19.94 20.45
N LYS A 437 -28.02 -18.70 19.98
CA LYS A 437 -28.92 -18.05 19.00
C LYS A 437 -28.17 -17.03 18.15
N ILE A 438 -28.74 -16.73 16.97
CA ILE A 438 -28.34 -15.58 16.16
C ILE A 438 -28.45 -14.33 17.03
N THR A 439 -27.36 -13.62 17.19
CA THR A 439 -27.28 -12.41 17.99
C THR A 439 -27.70 -11.21 17.15
N THR A 440 -28.64 -10.42 17.62
CA THR A 440 -29.03 -9.16 16.95
C THR A 440 -28.40 -7.96 17.65
N VAL A 441 -27.67 -7.13 16.92
CA VAL A 441 -26.98 -5.94 17.41
C VAL A 441 -27.48 -4.70 16.67
N ASN A 442 -27.94 -3.69 17.39
CA ASN A 442 -28.37 -2.41 16.81
C ASN A 442 -27.18 -1.45 16.72
N ILE A 443 -26.98 -0.83 15.56
CA ILE A 443 -25.95 0.17 15.30
C ILE A 443 -26.65 1.50 14.95
N PRO A 444 -26.96 2.36 15.93
CA PRO A 444 -27.81 3.52 15.70
C PRO A 444 -27.08 4.73 15.08
N HIS A 445 -25.75 4.77 15.13
CA HIS A 445 -24.96 5.96 14.81
C HIS A 445 -24.16 5.86 13.49
N ALA A 446 -24.24 4.73 12.79
CA ALA A 446 -23.56 4.54 11.51
C ALA A 446 -24.55 4.60 10.35
N SER A 447 -24.14 5.16 9.22
CA SER A 447 -24.85 4.95 7.96
C SER A 447 -24.65 3.49 7.50
N ARG A 448 -25.64 2.98 6.75
CA ARG A 448 -25.54 1.63 6.18
C ARG A 448 -24.30 1.50 5.29
N GLU A 449 -24.00 2.53 4.53
CA GLU A 449 -22.86 2.57 3.61
C GLU A 449 -21.54 2.47 4.36
N ASN A 450 -21.29 3.32 5.36
CA ASN A 450 -20.07 3.28 6.16
C ASN A 450 -19.94 1.95 6.93
N PHE A 451 -21.06 1.40 7.44
CA PHE A 451 -21.00 0.11 8.12
C PHE A 451 -20.67 -1.05 7.17
N MET A 452 -21.19 -1.04 5.93
CA MET A 452 -20.82 -2.02 4.92
C MET A 452 -19.34 -1.90 4.52
N SER A 453 -18.81 -0.68 4.40
CA SER A 453 -17.39 -0.43 4.14
C SER A 453 -16.49 -0.87 5.31
N LEU A 454 -16.96 -0.70 6.56
CA LEU A 454 -16.30 -1.24 7.75
C LEU A 454 -16.23 -2.78 7.71
N LEU A 455 -17.33 -3.44 7.37
CA LEU A 455 -17.35 -4.89 7.22
C LEU A 455 -16.44 -5.34 6.08
N ASP A 456 -16.45 -4.62 4.96
CA ASP A 456 -15.55 -4.90 3.84
C ASP A 456 -14.08 -4.93 4.31
N TYR A 457 -13.66 -3.89 5.04
CA TYR A 457 -12.33 -3.84 5.64
C TYR A 457 -12.07 -5.01 6.60
N ILE A 458 -13.02 -5.36 7.47
CA ILE A 458 -12.86 -6.47 8.42
C ILE A 458 -12.67 -7.80 7.68
N TYR A 459 -13.39 -8.04 6.57
CA TYR A 459 -13.32 -9.28 5.80
C TYR A 459 -12.08 -9.36 4.90
N THR A 460 -11.64 -8.22 4.33
CA THR A 460 -10.65 -8.19 3.25
C THR A 460 -9.34 -7.49 3.61
N ASP A 461 -9.27 -6.75 4.72
CA ASP A 461 -8.21 -5.77 5.05
C ASP A 461 -8.16 -4.56 4.10
N HIS A 462 -9.13 -4.44 3.20
CA HIS A 462 -9.27 -3.34 2.24
C HIS A 462 -10.63 -2.66 2.42
N ALA A 463 -10.69 -1.34 2.29
CA ALA A 463 -11.94 -0.61 2.32
C ALA A 463 -12.09 0.21 1.02
N PRO A 464 -13.31 0.32 0.46
CA PRO A 464 -13.57 1.06 -0.78
C PRO A 464 -13.62 2.58 -0.52
N LEU A 465 -12.51 3.15 0.02
CA LEU A 465 -12.45 4.56 0.43
C LEU A 465 -12.45 5.53 -0.76
N GLU A 466 -12.05 5.08 -1.94
CA GLU A 466 -12.06 5.91 -3.16
C GLU A 466 -13.47 6.24 -3.65
N GLU A 467 -14.44 5.38 -3.31
CA GLU A 467 -15.84 5.51 -3.72
C GLU A 467 -16.71 6.09 -2.58
N SER A 468 -16.14 6.31 -1.39
CA SER A 468 -16.90 6.77 -0.22
C SER A 468 -17.25 8.25 -0.31
N GLU A 469 -18.53 8.56 -0.12
CA GLU A 469 -19.02 9.95 -0.04
C GLU A 469 -18.80 10.56 1.37
N ASP A 470 -18.58 9.73 2.41
CA ASP A 470 -18.44 10.16 3.80
C ASP A 470 -17.22 9.53 4.50
N LEU A 471 -16.03 9.96 4.07
CA LEU A 471 -14.75 9.51 4.67
C LEU A 471 -14.61 9.91 6.14
N VAL A 472 -15.21 11.02 6.57
CA VAL A 472 -15.14 11.49 7.96
C VAL A 472 -15.99 10.61 8.86
N GLY A 473 -17.21 10.28 8.46
CA GLY A 473 -18.05 9.32 9.17
C GLY A 473 -17.45 7.92 9.22
N MET A 474 -16.78 7.50 8.13
CA MET A 474 -16.04 6.24 8.09
C MET A 474 -14.86 6.25 9.07
N MET A 475 -14.11 7.35 9.16
CA MET A 475 -13.00 7.52 10.10
C MET A 475 -13.50 7.46 11.56
N SER A 476 -14.65 8.12 11.86
CA SER A 476 -15.28 8.05 13.19
C SER A 476 -15.65 6.61 13.55
N LEU A 477 -16.29 5.90 12.63
CA LEU A 477 -16.71 4.53 12.85
C LEU A 477 -15.51 3.58 13.03
N ALA A 478 -14.40 3.84 12.31
CA ALA A 478 -13.16 3.10 12.45
C ALA A 478 -12.51 3.32 13.83
N ASP A 479 -12.48 4.56 14.30
CA ASP A 479 -11.96 4.92 15.64
C ASP A 479 -12.79 4.29 16.76
N GLU A 480 -14.13 4.38 16.70
CA GLU A 480 -15.05 3.73 17.64
C GLU A 480 -14.81 2.21 17.74
N ASN A 481 -14.40 1.58 16.65
CA ASN A 481 -14.10 0.16 16.58
C ASN A 481 -12.60 -0.16 16.83
N GLY A 482 -11.76 0.82 17.14
CA GLY A 482 -10.33 0.63 17.44
C GLY A 482 -9.51 0.14 16.26
N LEU A 483 -9.91 0.46 15.02
CA LEU A 483 -9.25 0.02 13.79
C LEU A 483 -8.26 1.09 13.32
N THR A 484 -7.12 1.24 14.03
CA THR A 484 -6.12 2.29 13.80
C THR A 484 -5.65 2.35 12.36
N ARG A 485 -5.35 1.20 11.75
CA ARG A 485 -4.93 1.15 10.34
C ARG A 485 -6.00 1.73 9.40
N LEU A 486 -7.27 1.46 9.64
CA LEU A 486 -8.37 2.01 8.84
C LEU A 486 -8.52 3.51 9.06
N VAL A 487 -8.32 4.00 10.30
CA VAL A 487 -8.25 5.44 10.60
C VAL A 487 -7.13 6.08 9.77
N ASN A 488 -5.91 5.51 9.77
CA ASN A 488 -4.79 6.04 8.98
C ASN A 488 -5.08 6.06 7.47
N LEU A 489 -5.75 5.04 6.96
CA LEU A 489 -6.20 5.02 5.57
C LEU A 489 -7.21 6.16 5.29
N CYS A 490 -8.19 6.37 6.16
CA CYS A 490 -9.13 7.48 6.03
C CYS A 490 -8.41 8.84 6.07
N GLU A 491 -7.49 9.05 7.02
CA GLU A 491 -6.66 10.27 7.09
C GLU A 491 -5.93 10.54 5.77
N LEU A 492 -5.33 9.50 5.18
CA LEU A 492 -4.62 9.60 3.89
C LEU A 492 -5.59 9.95 2.74
N TYR A 493 -6.75 9.30 2.68
CA TYR A 493 -7.71 9.58 1.60
C TYR A 493 -8.34 10.97 1.74
N ILE A 494 -8.69 11.41 2.95
CA ILE A 494 -9.17 12.76 3.23
C ILE A 494 -8.12 13.80 2.81
N SER A 495 -6.83 13.59 3.15
CA SER A 495 -5.77 14.51 2.75
C SER A 495 -5.63 14.61 1.23
N LYS A 496 -5.74 13.49 0.51
CA LYS A 496 -5.74 13.46 -0.96
C LYS A 496 -6.94 14.22 -1.55
N GLU A 497 -8.13 14.10 -0.96
CA GLU A 497 -9.31 14.84 -1.40
C GLU A 497 -9.15 16.35 -1.18
N VAL A 498 -8.59 16.77 -0.04
CA VAL A 498 -8.28 18.18 0.22
C VAL A 498 -7.29 18.71 -0.83
N ASP A 499 -6.21 17.98 -1.09
CA ASP A 499 -5.23 18.35 -2.11
C ASP A 499 -5.88 18.44 -3.49
N ARG A 500 -6.68 17.45 -3.90
CA ARG A 500 -7.37 17.40 -5.19
C ARG A 500 -8.32 18.60 -5.38
N ALA A 501 -9.13 18.89 -4.37
CA ALA A 501 -10.10 19.98 -4.44
C ALA A 501 -9.44 21.38 -4.47
N CYS A 502 -8.24 21.50 -3.91
CA CYS A 502 -7.52 22.75 -3.83
C CYS A 502 -6.52 22.97 -5.00
N GLN A 503 -6.27 21.96 -5.85
CA GLN A 503 -5.28 22.01 -6.95
C GLN A 503 -5.46 23.18 -7.93
N ASN A 504 -6.69 23.55 -8.27
CA ASN A 504 -6.94 24.50 -9.32
C ASN A 504 -7.03 25.97 -8.86
N ARG A 505 -7.62 26.24 -7.70
CA ARG A 505 -7.68 27.56 -7.03
C ARG A 505 -8.16 27.37 -5.60
N ILE A 506 -7.25 27.36 -4.67
CA ILE A 506 -7.52 27.22 -3.23
C ILE A 506 -8.52 28.30 -2.72
N GLU A 507 -8.48 29.49 -3.32
CA GLU A 507 -9.38 30.62 -2.98
C GLU A 507 -10.85 30.36 -3.38
N ARG A 508 -11.12 29.39 -4.27
CA ARG A 508 -12.46 29.02 -4.74
C ARG A 508 -12.92 27.64 -4.23
N SER A 509 -12.05 26.95 -3.52
CA SER A 509 -12.42 25.66 -2.93
C SER A 509 -13.45 25.88 -1.83
N GLU A 510 -14.53 25.11 -1.88
CA GLU A 510 -15.60 25.10 -0.86
C GLU A 510 -15.24 24.22 0.34
N ILE A 511 -14.08 23.51 0.30
CA ILE A 511 -13.68 22.65 1.42
C ILE A 511 -13.33 23.48 2.63
N ASP A 512 -13.98 23.19 3.73
CA ASP A 512 -13.70 23.75 5.05
C ASP A 512 -12.59 22.93 5.75
N VAL A 513 -11.34 23.31 5.48
CA VAL A 513 -10.17 22.66 6.10
C VAL A 513 -10.07 22.98 7.59
N VAL A 514 -10.62 24.12 8.05
CA VAL A 514 -10.61 24.47 9.47
C VAL A 514 -11.64 23.62 10.23
N GLY A 515 -12.84 23.44 9.67
CA GLY A 515 -13.83 22.53 10.22
C GLY A 515 -13.33 21.08 10.24
N LEU A 516 -12.60 20.67 9.18
CA LEU A 516 -11.94 19.37 9.13
C LEU A 516 -10.86 19.22 10.23
N LEU A 517 -10.04 20.26 10.48
CA LEU A 517 -9.06 20.28 11.56
C LEU A 517 -9.75 20.09 12.93
N ASN A 518 -10.83 20.80 13.18
CA ASN A 518 -11.60 20.68 14.42
C ASN A 518 -12.16 19.26 14.59
N THR A 519 -12.68 18.67 13.52
CA THR A 519 -13.16 17.28 13.51
C THR A 519 -12.01 16.28 13.77
N ALA A 520 -10.85 16.49 13.13
CA ALA A 520 -9.67 15.66 13.34
C ALA A 520 -9.18 15.70 14.80
N HIS A 521 -9.25 16.85 15.46
CA HIS A 521 -8.97 16.97 16.90
C HIS A 521 -9.97 16.17 17.76
N MET A 522 -11.25 16.21 17.44
CA MET A 522 -12.29 15.46 18.17
C MET A 522 -12.11 13.94 18.05
N LEU A 523 -11.66 13.47 16.88
CA LEU A 523 -11.47 12.05 16.59
C LEU A 523 -10.05 11.58 16.88
N ASN A 524 -9.19 12.39 17.51
CA ASN A 524 -7.76 12.06 17.75
C ASN A 524 -6.97 11.65 16.50
N ALA A 525 -7.41 12.07 15.30
CA ALA A 525 -6.78 11.81 14.02
C ALA A 525 -5.52 12.67 13.85
N ARG A 526 -4.42 12.26 14.51
CA ARG A 526 -3.21 13.08 14.70
C ARG A 526 -2.51 13.44 13.41
N GLN A 527 -2.50 12.52 12.45
CA GLN A 527 -1.84 12.75 11.17
C GLN A 527 -2.64 13.76 10.34
N LEU A 528 -3.96 13.65 10.35
CA LEU A 528 -4.85 14.61 9.69
C LEU A 528 -4.76 16.00 10.33
N VAL A 529 -4.67 16.10 11.66
CA VAL A 529 -4.41 17.37 12.37
C VAL A 529 -3.13 18.01 11.85
N THR A 530 -2.03 17.23 11.81
CA THR A 530 -0.73 17.72 11.34
C THR A 530 -0.79 18.16 9.88
N PHE A 531 -1.50 17.41 9.04
CA PHE A 531 -1.72 17.77 7.63
C PHE A 531 -2.51 19.07 7.50
N CYS A 532 -3.65 19.21 8.18
CA CYS A 532 -4.49 20.40 8.10
C CYS A 532 -3.74 21.66 8.57
N LEU A 533 -3.02 21.58 9.68
CA LEU A 533 -2.20 22.68 10.20
C LEU A 533 -1.13 23.10 9.19
N HIS A 534 -0.40 22.14 8.62
CA HIS A 534 0.59 22.39 7.58
C HIS A 534 -0.06 23.00 6.33
N PHE A 535 -1.19 22.46 5.88
CA PHE A 535 -1.90 22.92 4.69
C PHE A 535 -2.40 24.35 4.84
N ILE A 536 -2.98 24.72 5.99
CA ILE A 536 -3.42 26.08 6.31
C ILE A 536 -2.22 27.03 6.38
N ALA A 537 -1.13 26.61 7.04
CA ALA A 537 0.08 27.42 7.20
C ALA A 537 0.76 27.71 5.86
N THR A 538 0.92 26.71 4.99
CA THR A 538 1.55 26.86 3.66
C THR A 538 0.69 27.66 2.69
N ASN A 539 -0.61 27.72 2.91
CA ASN A 539 -1.58 28.47 2.12
C ASN A 539 -2.17 29.66 2.89
N TYR A 540 -1.41 30.23 3.81
CA TYR A 540 -1.84 31.26 4.76
C TYR A 540 -2.60 32.43 4.13
N ASN A 541 -2.13 32.94 3.01
CA ASN A 541 -2.74 34.10 2.35
C ASN A 541 -4.16 33.84 1.81
N ALA A 542 -4.49 32.59 1.50
CA ALA A 542 -5.82 32.19 1.08
C ALA A 542 -6.73 31.99 2.29
N PHE A 543 -6.24 31.26 3.30
CA PHE A 543 -7.05 30.93 4.48
C PHE A 543 -7.29 32.12 5.41
N SER A 544 -6.30 33.01 5.60
CA SER A 544 -6.45 34.17 6.49
C SER A 544 -7.56 35.15 6.06
N LYS A 545 -8.06 35.05 4.84
CA LYS A 545 -9.19 35.84 4.30
C LYS A 545 -10.54 35.17 4.45
N ARG A 546 -10.57 33.89 4.83
CA ARG A 546 -11.80 33.13 5.00
C ARG A 546 -12.38 33.34 6.40
N GLN A 547 -13.70 33.27 6.52
CA GLN A 547 -14.40 33.44 7.78
C GLN A 547 -14.02 32.34 8.79
N GLU A 548 -13.85 31.12 8.30
CA GLU A 548 -13.52 29.90 9.08
C GLU A 548 -12.16 30.03 9.78
N PHE A 549 -11.25 30.88 9.29
CA PHE A 549 -9.96 31.10 9.92
C PHE A 549 -10.07 31.68 11.35
N CYS A 550 -11.20 32.34 11.68
CA CYS A 550 -11.46 32.85 13.01
C CYS A 550 -11.84 31.73 14.01
N GLU A 551 -12.19 30.55 13.51
CA GLU A 551 -12.58 29.38 14.31
C GLU A 551 -11.39 28.54 14.76
N LEU A 552 -10.17 28.85 14.30
CA LEU A 552 -8.96 28.23 14.78
C LEU A 552 -8.79 28.46 16.29
N THR A 553 -8.43 27.41 17.03
CA THR A 553 -8.06 27.53 18.44
C THR A 553 -6.82 28.42 18.59
N GLU A 554 -6.60 28.99 19.77
CA GLU A 554 -5.41 29.82 20.04
C GLU A 554 -4.10 29.04 19.78
N ILE A 555 -4.08 27.73 20.08
CA ILE A 555 -2.92 26.86 19.88
C ILE A 555 -2.67 26.65 18.39
N ASP A 556 -3.70 26.29 17.64
CA ASP A 556 -3.59 26.02 16.20
C ASP A 556 -3.24 27.30 15.44
N ARG A 557 -3.84 28.42 15.82
CA ARG A 557 -3.54 29.73 15.22
C ARG A 557 -2.10 30.12 15.45
N LYS A 558 -1.56 29.92 16.66
CA LYS A 558 -0.17 30.16 16.96
C LYS A 558 0.74 29.29 16.11
N HIS A 559 0.42 28.00 15.98
CA HIS A 559 1.17 27.06 15.14
C HIS A 559 1.17 27.52 13.67
N VAL A 560 -0.01 27.86 13.13
CA VAL A 560 -0.17 28.36 11.75
C VAL A 560 0.60 29.65 11.51
N ASP A 561 0.57 30.60 12.47
CA ASP A 561 1.30 31.87 12.37
C ASP A 561 2.82 31.69 12.43
N GLU A 562 3.32 30.74 13.23
CA GLU A 562 4.74 30.41 13.34
C GLU A 562 5.29 29.70 12.07
N HIS A 563 4.46 28.88 11.42
CA HIS A 563 4.86 28.08 10.26
C HIS A 563 4.31 28.60 8.93
N ARG A 564 3.73 29.79 8.92
CA ARG A 564 3.13 30.39 7.72
C ARG A 564 4.12 30.56 6.57
N TRP A 565 3.57 30.40 5.36
CA TRP A 565 4.30 30.71 4.15
C TRP A 565 3.52 31.75 3.31
N PRO A 566 4.15 32.84 2.80
CA PRO A 566 5.55 33.23 3.06
C PRO A 566 5.82 33.60 4.52
N PRO A 567 7.04 33.33 5.04
CA PRO A 567 7.42 33.66 6.42
C PRO A 567 7.43 35.17 6.66
N LEU A 568 7.19 35.59 7.91
CA LEU A 568 7.11 37.01 8.28
C LEU A 568 8.43 37.76 8.05
N ASP A 569 9.57 37.13 8.37
CA ASP A 569 10.90 37.69 8.16
C ASP A 569 11.19 37.97 6.67
N TYR A 570 10.76 37.06 5.77
CA TYR A 570 10.85 37.30 4.34
C TYR A 570 10.00 38.50 3.90
N LEU A 571 8.77 38.61 4.39
CA LEU A 571 7.88 39.73 4.06
C LEU A 571 8.47 41.07 4.56
N GLN A 572 9.09 41.09 5.73
CA GLN A 572 9.81 42.26 6.23
C GLN A 572 11.00 42.64 5.33
N GLN A 573 11.79 41.66 4.91
CA GLN A 573 12.90 41.89 3.98
C GLN A 573 12.40 42.45 2.64
N VAL A 574 11.27 41.97 2.11
CA VAL A 574 10.64 42.48 0.89
C VAL A 574 10.23 43.95 1.10
N GLU A 575 9.58 44.28 2.20
CA GLU A 575 9.14 45.63 2.52
C GLU A 575 10.35 46.59 2.67
N GLU A 576 11.43 46.16 3.32
CA GLU A 576 12.65 46.92 3.41
C GLU A 576 13.32 47.16 2.05
N TYR A 577 13.35 46.09 1.21
CA TYR A 577 13.87 46.19 -0.15
C TYR A 577 13.08 47.19 -0.98
N GLU A 578 11.75 47.16 -0.96
CA GLU A 578 10.87 48.08 -1.66
C GLU A 578 11.05 49.53 -1.19
N LYS A 579 11.18 49.76 0.11
CA LYS A 579 11.49 51.08 0.68
C LYS A 579 12.84 51.62 0.19
N GLN A 580 13.85 50.75 0.06
CA GLN A 580 15.18 51.14 -0.44
C GLN A 580 15.16 51.47 -1.94
N MET A 581 14.43 50.68 -2.75
CA MET A 581 14.29 50.91 -4.19
C MET A 581 13.50 52.18 -4.48
N SER A 582 12.42 52.45 -3.75
CA SER A 582 11.62 53.69 -3.87
C SER A 582 12.47 54.94 -3.57
N LYS A 583 13.38 54.89 -2.59
CA LYS A 583 14.31 55.99 -2.27
C LYS A 583 15.30 56.25 -3.39
N ARG A 584 15.61 55.26 -4.26
CA ARG A 584 16.50 55.42 -5.43
C ARG A 584 15.79 55.89 -6.69
N GLY A 585 14.46 56.00 -6.66
CA GLY A 585 13.65 56.36 -7.83
C GLY A 585 13.55 55.28 -8.89
N GLU A 586 13.90 54.03 -8.56
CA GLU A 586 13.83 52.86 -9.43
C GLU A 586 12.48 52.17 -9.24
N LYS A 587 11.83 51.75 -10.35
CA LYS A 587 10.59 50.97 -10.27
C LYS A 587 10.94 49.55 -9.80
N CYS A 588 10.38 49.16 -8.68
CA CYS A 588 10.47 47.79 -8.20
C CYS A 588 9.62 46.86 -9.11
N VAL A 589 10.24 45.88 -9.74
CA VAL A 589 9.55 44.81 -10.46
C VAL A 589 9.88 43.53 -9.70
N LEU A 590 9.08 43.25 -8.66
CA LEU A 590 9.01 41.90 -8.07
C LEU A 590 7.93 41.13 -8.82
N MET A 591 8.32 40.14 -9.61
CA MET A 591 7.41 39.14 -10.18
C MET A 591 7.17 38.01 -9.20
#